data_7bbce1aff03c756d7db551e32d535a86
#
_entry.id   7bbce1aff03c756d7db551e32d535a86
#
_cell.length_a   1.000
_cell.length_b   1.000
_cell.length_c   1.000
_cell.angle_alpha   90.00
_cell.angle_beta   90.00
_cell.angle_gamma   90.00
#
_symmetry.space_group_name_H-M   'P 1'
#
loop_
_entity.id
_entity.type
_entity.pdbx_description
1 polymer ?
#
loop_
_entity_poly.entity_id
_entity_poly.type
_entity_poly.pdbx_seq_one_letter_code
_entity_poly.pdbx_strand_id
1 'polypeptide(L)'
;MSATRLEELFAAGRRAGRTSLLPFMTAGLPDPGHSVEMFQAMAESGADPFDVGIPYSDPLMDGPTIQAGGARALAAGVGLDEGLEIAGRVVTTTSKPVLIMTYANVVVQAGP
;
A
#
# COMPACT_ATOMS: atom_id res chain seq x y z
N MET A 1 -14.83 8.58 5.48
CA MET A 1 -14.42 7.23 5.82
C MET A 1 -13.81 6.55 4.60
N SER A 2 -12.77 5.76 4.80
CA SER A 2 -12.05 5.14 3.67
C SER A 2 -12.93 4.18 2.88
N ALA A 3 -13.83 3.41 3.54
CA ALA A 3 -14.75 2.52 2.83
C ALA A 3 -15.69 3.29 1.90
N THR A 4 -16.23 4.41 2.36
CA THR A 4 -17.12 5.26 1.54
C THR A 4 -16.37 5.85 0.35
N ARG A 5 -15.13 6.29 0.55
CA ARG A 5 -14.31 6.83 -0.54
C ARG A 5 -14.01 5.77 -1.59
N LEU A 6 -13.75 4.55 -1.14
CA LEU A 6 -13.50 3.42 -2.03
C LEU A 6 -14.74 3.08 -2.85
N GLU A 7 -15.91 3.05 -2.20
CA GLU A 7 -17.17 2.82 -2.89
C GLU A 7 -17.45 3.88 -3.95
N GLU A 8 -17.21 5.14 -3.63
CA GLU A 8 -17.36 6.26 -4.56
C GLU A 8 -16.45 6.13 -5.76
N LEU A 9 -15.20 5.72 -5.52
CA LEU A 9 -14.22 5.54 -6.58
C LEU A 9 -14.66 4.47 -7.56
N PHE A 10 -15.08 3.30 -7.06
CA PHE A 10 -15.53 2.22 -7.93
C PHE A 10 -16.83 2.54 -8.64
N ALA A 11 -17.75 3.25 -7.97
CA ALA A 11 -19.00 3.69 -8.60
C ALA A 11 -18.73 4.66 -9.75
N ALA A 12 -17.80 5.60 -9.56
CA ALA A 12 -17.42 6.54 -10.61
C ALA A 12 -16.76 5.82 -11.80
N GLY A 13 -15.93 4.82 -11.53
CA GLY A 13 -15.33 4.00 -12.58
C GLY A 13 -16.38 3.26 -13.40
N ARG A 14 -17.36 2.67 -12.73
CA ARG A 14 -18.47 1.98 -13.43
C ARG A 14 -19.27 2.95 -14.30
N ARG A 15 -19.59 4.14 -13.79
CA ARG A 15 -20.32 5.15 -14.56
C ARG A 15 -19.53 5.60 -15.78
N ALA A 16 -18.22 5.68 -15.68
CA ALA A 16 -17.33 6.07 -16.78
C ALA A 16 -17.00 4.92 -17.74
N GLY A 17 -17.45 3.68 -17.43
CA GLY A 17 -17.11 2.51 -18.22
C GLY A 17 -15.64 2.14 -18.12
N ARG A 18 -14.98 2.44 -16.98
CA ARG A 18 -13.54 2.29 -16.81
C ARG A 18 -13.26 1.25 -15.72
N THR A 19 -12.30 0.37 -16.02
CA THR A 19 -11.79 -0.59 -15.03
C THR A 19 -10.76 0.10 -14.16
N SER A 20 -10.89 -0.08 -12.83
CA SER A 20 -9.90 0.45 -11.90
C SER A 20 -8.69 -0.46 -11.82
N LEU A 21 -7.51 0.13 -11.77
CA LEU A 21 -6.26 -0.59 -11.54
C LEU A 21 -5.81 -0.34 -10.11
N LEU A 22 -5.70 -1.41 -9.34
CA LEU A 22 -5.30 -1.38 -7.93
C LEU A 22 -3.91 -2.01 -7.78
N PRO A 23 -2.83 -1.25 -7.95
CA PRO A 23 -1.50 -1.82 -7.83
C PRO A 23 -1.11 -2.05 -6.38
N PHE A 24 -0.35 -3.12 -6.16
CA PHE A 24 0.24 -3.45 -4.87
C PHE A 24 1.74 -3.11 -4.89
N MET A 25 2.22 -2.53 -3.79
CA MET A 25 3.65 -2.42 -3.54
C MET A 25 3.91 -2.43 -2.03
N THR A 26 4.97 -3.12 -1.63
CA THR A 26 5.41 -3.09 -0.23
C THR A 26 5.91 -1.70 0.13
N ALA A 27 5.46 -1.16 1.26
CA ALA A 27 5.95 0.11 1.77
C ALA A 27 7.46 0.02 2.02
N GLY A 28 8.17 1.05 1.58
CA GLY A 28 9.63 1.11 1.71
C GLY A 28 10.40 0.70 0.47
N LEU A 29 9.70 0.35 -0.62
CA LEU A 29 10.35 0.02 -1.89
C LEU A 29 10.30 1.22 -2.84
N PRO A 30 11.30 1.46 -3.66
CA PRO A 30 12.59 0.75 -3.75
C PRO A 30 13.49 0.99 -2.53
N ASP A 31 13.23 2.08 -1.82
CA ASP A 31 13.81 2.43 -0.53
C ASP A 31 12.83 3.35 0.21
N PRO A 32 12.98 3.54 1.54
CA PRO A 32 12.03 4.35 2.30
C PRO A 32 11.90 5.80 1.82
N GLY A 33 12.99 6.38 1.33
CA GLY A 33 13.00 7.78 0.89
C GLY A 33 12.26 8.03 -0.42
N HIS A 34 12.08 7.00 -1.26
CA HIS A 34 11.45 7.13 -2.58
C HIS A 34 10.10 6.40 -2.69
N SER A 35 9.69 5.69 -1.64
CA SER A 35 8.48 4.86 -1.70
C SER A 35 7.23 5.66 -2.04
N VAL A 36 7.04 6.81 -1.40
CA VAL A 36 5.88 7.67 -1.67
C VAL A 36 5.90 8.18 -3.11
N GLU A 37 7.08 8.55 -3.62
CA GLU A 37 7.22 9.02 -5.00
C GLU A 37 6.82 7.95 -6.01
N MET A 38 7.09 6.69 -5.73
CA MET A 38 6.69 5.59 -6.61
C MET A 38 5.17 5.46 -6.69
N PHE A 39 4.48 5.55 -5.55
CA PHE A 39 3.02 5.55 -5.53
C PHE A 39 2.46 6.78 -6.26
N GLN A 40 3.08 7.93 -6.06
CA GLN A 40 2.67 9.16 -6.76
C GLN A 40 2.80 9.00 -8.27
N ALA A 41 3.88 8.41 -8.75
CA ALA A 41 4.06 8.14 -10.18
C ALA A 41 2.97 7.21 -10.73
N MET A 42 2.60 6.17 -9.95
CA MET A 42 1.50 5.29 -10.33
C MET A 42 0.17 6.04 -10.40
N ALA A 43 -0.08 6.95 -9.45
CA ALA A 43 -1.31 7.76 -9.45
C ALA A 43 -1.38 8.67 -10.69
N GLU A 44 -0.26 9.31 -11.03
CA GLU A 44 -0.16 10.18 -12.21
C GLU A 44 -0.35 9.40 -13.50
N SER A 45 -0.02 8.11 -13.49
CA SER A 45 -0.20 7.22 -14.64
C SER A 45 -1.60 6.61 -14.73
N GLY A 46 -2.50 6.95 -13.82
CA GLY A 46 -3.90 6.55 -13.86
C GLY A 46 -4.30 5.44 -12.91
N ALA A 47 -3.40 4.95 -12.07
CA ALA A 47 -3.75 3.95 -11.07
C ALA A 47 -4.54 4.57 -9.92
N ASP A 48 -5.54 3.88 -9.44
CA ASP A 48 -6.32 4.21 -8.24
C ASP A 48 -7.26 3.06 -7.89
N PRO A 49 -7.44 2.70 -6.64
CA PRO A 49 -6.68 3.07 -5.45
C PRO A 49 -5.35 2.32 -5.35
N PHE A 50 -4.73 2.30 -4.17
CA PHE A 50 -3.47 1.57 -3.95
C PHE A 50 -3.62 0.54 -2.85
N ASP A 51 -2.84 -0.54 -2.97
CA ASP A 51 -2.70 -1.55 -1.94
C ASP A 51 -1.27 -1.48 -1.41
N VAL A 52 -1.11 -0.97 -0.19
CA VAL A 52 0.20 -0.77 0.44
C VAL A 52 0.47 -1.91 1.39
N GLY A 53 1.51 -2.69 1.11
CA GLY A 53 1.89 -3.83 1.93
C GLY A 53 2.79 -3.43 3.09
N ILE A 54 2.50 -3.96 4.28
CA ILE A 54 3.38 -3.80 5.43
C ILE A 54 4.34 -4.99 5.42
N PRO A 55 5.67 -4.75 5.40
CA PRO A 55 6.63 -5.85 5.39
C PRO A 55 6.59 -6.64 6.69
N TYR A 56 6.73 -7.95 6.58
CA TYR A 56 6.67 -8.88 7.70
C TYR A 56 7.78 -9.92 7.58
N SER A 57 8.34 -10.33 8.73
CA SER A 57 9.48 -11.24 8.79
C SER A 57 9.15 -12.68 8.36
N ASP A 58 7.89 -13.10 8.54
CA ASP A 58 7.46 -14.47 8.26
C ASP A 58 6.30 -14.51 7.25
N PRO A 59 6.53 -14.07 5.99
CA PRO A 59 5.46 -13.89 5.02
C PRO A 59 5.04 -15.22 4.37
N LEU A 60 4.42 -16.09 5.14
CA LEU A 60 4.10 -17.47 4.75
C LEU A 60 3.12 -17.56 3.58
N MET A 61 2.28 -16.54 3.39
CA MET A 61 1.25 -16.55 2.34
C MET A 61 1.73 -15.88 1.05
N ASP A 62 2.92 -15.29 1.05
CA ASP A 62 3.44 -14.55 -0.10
C ASP A 62 4.33 -15.42 -0.97
N GLY A 63 4.36 -15.11 -2.26
CA GLY A 63 5.29 -15.73 -3.18
C GLY A 63 6.70 -15.16 -3.07
N PRO A 64 7.67 -15.75 -3.79
CA PRO A 64 9.09 -15.37 -3.64
C PRO A 64 9.38 -13.89 -3.93
N THR A 65 8.70 -13.32 -4.91
CA THR A 65 8.92 -11.91 -5.30
C THR A 65 8.50 -10.96 -4.19
N ILE A 66 7.32 -11.17 -3.62
CA ILE A 66 6.81 -10.32 -2.54
C ILE A 66 7.63 -10.55 -1.27
N GLN A 67 8.03 -11.79 -0.98
CA GLN A 67 8.91 -12.08 0.16
C GLN A 67 10.24 -11.33 0.04
N ALA A 68 10.85 -11.34 -1.14
CA ALA A 68 12.11 -10.64 -1.37
C ALA A 68 11.96 -9.12 -1.19
N GLY A 69 10.89 -8.55 -1.70
CA GLY A 69 10.59 -7.12 -1.51
C GLY A 69 10.38 -6.77 -0.04
N GLY A 70 9.62 -7.58 0.68
CA GLY A 70 9.41 -7.41 2.11
C GLY A 70 10.71 -7.47 2.92
N ALA A 71 11.55 -8.46 2.62
CA ALA A 71 12.85 -8.59 3.28
C ALA A 71 13.73 -7.35 3.05
N ARG A 72 13.73 -6.83 1.83
CA ARG A 72 14.47 -5.61 1.50
C ARG A 72 13.96 -4.40 2.28
N ALA A 73 12.66 -4.23 2.38
CA ALA A 73 12.06 -3.14 3.13
C ALA A 73 12.39 -3.25 4.62
N LEU A 74 12.29 -4.44 5.20
CA LEU A 74 12.64 -4.68 6.61
C LEU A 74 14.12 -4.36 6.86
N ALA A 75 15.01 -4.78 5.96
CA ALA A 75 16.43 -4.49 6.08
C ALA A 75 16.73 -2.99 6.05
N ALA A 76 15.87 -2.21 5.38
CA ALA A 76 15.99 -0.75 5.33
C ALA A 76 15.30 -0.05 6.52
N GLY A 77 14.77 -0.81 7.48
CA GLY A 77 14.17 -0.27 8.70
C GLY A 77 12.67 -0.01 8.64
N VAL A 78 11.97 -0.52 7.63
CA VAL A 78 10.53 -0.31 7.50
C VAL A 78 9.78 -1.41 8.22
N GLY A 79 9.16 -1.07 9.36
CA GLY A 79 8.24 -1.92 10.09
C GLY A 79 6.81 -1.41 9.98
N LEU A 80 5.98 -1.74 10.97
CA LEU A 80 4.57 -1.33 10.96
C LEU A 80 4.41 0.19 10.99
N ASP A 81 5.07 0.85 11.93
CA ASP A 81 4.92 2.30 12.11
C ASP A 81 5.38 3.07 10.87
N GLU A 82 6.55 2.71 10.35
CA GLU A 82 7.09 3.32 9.14
C GLU A 82 6.21 3.03 7.93
N GLY A 83 5.71 1.81 7.82
CA GLY A 83 4.79 1.43 6.73
C GLY A 83 3.49 2.21 6.77
N LEU A 84 2.91 2.40 7.96
CA LEU A 84 1.69 3.19 8.11
C LEU A 84 1.93 4.67 7.82
N GLU A 85 3.09 5.19 8.21
CA GLU A 85 3.47 6.57 7.86
C GLU A 85 3.56 6.75 6.35
N ILE A 86 4.20 5.81 5.65
CA ILE A 86 4.30 5.84 4.19
C ILE A 86 2.89 5.82 3.58
N ALA A 87 2.01 4.92 4.03
CA ALA A 87 0.64 4.83 3.55
C ALA A 87 -0.12 6.15 3.75
N GLY A 88 0.03 6.77 4.92
CA GLY A 88 -0.60 8.06 5.21
C GLY A 88 -0.11 9.16 4.27
N ARG A 89 1.17 9.18 3.97
CA ARG A 89 1.75 10.13 3.02
C ARG A 89 1.29 9.89 1.61
N VAL A 90 1.08 8.64 1.22
CA VAL A 90 0.50 8.31 -0.09
C VAL A 90 -0.91 8.89 -0.20
N VAL A 91 -1.75 8.71 0.81
CA VAL A 91 -3.10 9.29 0.82
C VAL A 91 -3.04 10.80 0.66
N THR A 92 -2.21 11.47 1.46
CA THR A 92 -2.10 12.94 1.44
C THR A 92 -1.58 13.44 0.08
N THR A 93 -0.58 12.77 -0.47
CA THR A 93 0.08 13.21 -1.70
C THR A 93 -0.77 12.94 -2.95
N THR A 94 -1.44 11.79 -3.00
CA THR A 94 -2.18 11.38 -4.21
C THR A 94 -3.66 11.69 -4.14
N SER A 95 -4.21 11.92 -2.96
CA SER A 95 -5.66 12.05 -2.70
C SER A 95 -6.44 10.80 -3.12
N LYS A 96 -5.78 9.66 -3.20
CA LYS A 96 -6.39 8.38 -3.58
C LYS A 96 -6.62 7.51 -2.35
N PRO A 97 -7.66 6.67 -2.34
CA PRO A 97 -7.85 5.69 -1.27
C PRO A 97 -6.69 4.70 -1.24
N VAL A 98 -6.34 4.27 -0.03
CA VAL A 98 -5.27 3.29 0.20
C VAL A 98 -5.81 2.16 1.04
N LEU A 99 -5.56 0.93 0.60
CA LEU A 99 -5.79 -0.28 1.37
C LEU A 99 -4.48 -0.71 2.00
N ILE A 100 -4.55 -1.22 3.22
CA ILE A 100 -3.37 -1.75 3.91
C ILE A 100 -3.43 -3.26 3.86
N MET A 101 -2.38 -3.88 3.32
CA MET A 101 -2.25 -5.33 3.32
C MET A 101 -1.21 -5.74 4.36
N THR A 102 -1.63 -6.53 5.33
CA THR A 102 -0.77 -6.95 6.42
C THR A 102 -1.20 -8.32 6.95
N TYR A 103 -0.33 -8.94 7.73
CA TYR A 103 -0.66 -10.17 8.42
C TYR A 103 -1.35 -9.85 9.75
N ALA A 104 -2.28 -10.70 10.16
CA ALA A 104 -3.00 -10.53 11.42
C ALA A 104 -2.05 -10.47 12.61
N ASN A 105 -0.97 -11.24 12.56
CA ASN A 105 0.05 -11.25 13.61
C ASN A 105 0.63 -9.87 13.91
N VAL A 106 0.85 -9.08 12.86
CA VAL A 106 1.39 -7.72 12.99
C VAL A 106 0.40 -6.82 13.74
N VAL A 107 -0.87 -6.91 13.37
CA VAL A 107 -1.94 -6.10 13.99
C VAL A 107 -2.15 -6.50 15.45
N VAL A 108 -2.20 -7.79 15.73
CA VAL A 108 -2.42 -8.31 17.09
C VAL A 108 -1.27 -7.90 17.99
N GLN A 109 -0.04 -8.01 17.52
CA GLN A 109 1.15 -7.68 18.31
C GLN A 109 1.25 -6.17 18.61
N ALA A 110 0.78 -5.33 17.70
CA ALA A 110 0.77 -3.88 17.90
C ALA A 110 -0.22 -3.44 18.98
N GLY A 111 -1.26 -4.25 19.22
CA GLY A 111 -2.29 -3.95 20.20
C GLY A 111 -3.39 -3.03 19.66
N PRO A 112 -4.34 -2.68 20.52
CA PRO A 112 -5.45 -1.82 20.12
C PRO A 112 -5.04 -0.38 19.84
#